data_88b630d9470ac78c10223633c01ead21
#
_entry.id   88b630d9470ac78c10223633c01ead21
#
_cell.length_a   1.000
_cell.length_b   1.000
_cell.length_c   1.000
_cell.angle_alpha   90.00
_cell.angle_beta   90.00
_cell.angle_gamma   90.00
#
_symmetry.space_group_name_H-M   'P 1'
#
loop_
_entity.id
_entity.type
_entity.pdbx_description
1 polymer ?
#
loop_
_entity_poly.entity_id
_entity_poly.type
_entity_poly.pdbx_seq_one_letter_code
_entity_poly.pdbx_strand_id
1 'polypeptide(L)'
;MIDALARKGKVRVVVDGLTAANDLGLTDAVPAHIGVLTDGRLRPITLGNLTLDFQAAAPSRLYWAGRPAMRFVQALYWLRDMLPSDDGSLRKRLVSILRDPDHGQAIQDDLRSGVSALPEWMRVIVRDLLQQANAGAPPSAEKAKPSRRAPASAHIIKKATGSSSR
;
A
#
# COMPACT_ATOMS: atom_id res chain seq x y z
N MET A 1 18.37 2.08 1.79
CA MET A 1 19.44 2.88 1.11
C MET A 1 18.86 4.03 0.28
N ILE A 2 17.97 3.78 -0.67
CA ILE A 2 17.33 4.80 -1.53
C ILE A 2 16.61 5.88 -0.71
N ASP A 3 15.90 5.52 0.34
CA ASP A 3 15.22 6.46 1.23
C ASP A 3 16.18 7.38 2.01
N ALA A 4 17.39 6.90 2.30
CA ALA A 4 18.43 7.71 2.94
C ALA A 4 19.00 8.76 1.97
N LEU A 5 19.15 8.40 0.69
CA LEU A 5 19.56 9.33 -0.38
C LEU A 5 18.50 10.41 -0.61
N ALA A 6 17.21 10.02 -0.62
CA ALA A 6 16.11 10.97 -0.74
C ALA A 6 16.12 12.02 0.38
N ARG A 7 16.30 11.59 1.61
CA ARG A 7 16.34 12.47 2.79
C ARG A 7 17.55 13.41 2.76
N LYS A 8 18.74 12.89 2.41
CA LYS A 8 19.98 13.68 2.36
C LYS A 8 19.98 14.71 1.23
N GLY A 9 19.44 14.33 0.06
CA GLY A 9 19.41 15.19 -1.12
C GLY A 9 18.20 16.11 -1.22
N LYS A 10 17.20 15.98 -0.33
CA LYS A 10 15.89 16.67 -0.40
C LYS A 10 15.21 16.48 -1.78
N VAL A 11 15.41 15.32 -2.38
CA VAL A 11 14.86 14.96 -3.69
C VAL A 11 13.85 13.83 -3.55
N ARG A 12 12.86 13.80 -4.43
CA ARG A 12 11.96 12.67 -4.55
C ARG A 12 12.65 11.56 -5.32
N VAL A 13 12.55 10.34 -4.84
CA VAL A 13 13.12 9.16 -5.49
C VAL A 13 12.10 8.04 -5.56
N VAL A 14 12.10 7.34 -6.70
CA VAL A 14 11.24 6.20 -6.97
C VAL A 14 12.09 5.14 -7.67
N VAL A 15 12.02 3.89 -7.22
CA VAL A 15 12.70 2.77 -7.89
C VAL A 15 12.09 2.53 -9.27
N ASP A 16 12.87 1.98 -10.19
CA ASP A 16 12.35 1.58 -11.50
C ASP A 16 11.38 0.40 -11.42
N GLY A 17 10.71 0.12 -12.54
CA GLY A 17 9.67 -0.90 -12.59
C GLY A 17 10.19 -2.32 -12.40
N LEU A 18 11.36 -2.67 -12.94
CA LEU A 18 11.94 -4.00 -12.77
C LEU A 18 12.35 -4.26 -11.32
N THR A 19 13.02 -3.30 -10.69
CA THR A 19 13.39 -3.38 -9.28
C THR A 19 12.14 -3.51 -8.41
N ALA A 20 11.10 -2.72 -8.69
CA ALA A 20 9.84 -2.80 -7.97
C ALA A 20 9.14 -4.16 -8.15
N ALA A 21 9.14 -4.72 -9.36
CA ALA A 21 8.57 -6.02 -9.63
C ALA A 21 9.33 -7.16 -8.93
N ASN A 22 10.66 -7.07 -8.89
CA ASN A 22 11.50 -8.01 -8.14
C ASN A 22 11.23 -7.93 -6.64
N ASP A 23 11.20 -6.72 -6.06
CA ASP A 23 10.90 -6.48 -4.64
C ASP A 23 9.53 -7.06 -4.22
N LEU A 24 8.57 -7.09 -5.13
CA LEU A 24 7.24 -7.64 -4.91
C LEU A 24 7.13 -9.14 -5.26
N GLY A 25 8.23 -9.78 -5.65
CA GLY A 25 8.23 -11.19 -6.04
C GLY A 25 7.45 -11.49 -7.32
N LEU A 26 7.24 -10.51 -8.19
CA LEU A 26 6.54 -10.67 -9.47
C LEU A 26 7.45 -11.18 -10.59
N THR A 27 8.76 -11.11 -10.39
CA THR A 27 9.78 -11.63 -11.29
C THR A 27 11.00 -12.09 -10.51
N ASP A 28 11.71 -13.09 -11.04
CA ASP A 28 12.99 -13.56 -10.50
C ASP A 28 14.19 -12.84 -11.15
N ALA A 29 13.94 -11.90 -12.06
CA ALA A 29 14.98 -11.12 -12.70
C ALA A 29 15.64 -10.17 -11.68
N VAL A 30 16.93 -10.40 -11.41
CA VAL A 30 17.73 -9.55 -10.52
C VAL A 30 18.43 -8.48 -11.37
N PRO A 31 18.10 -7.19 -11.21
CA PRO A 31 18.77 -6.15 -11.96
C PRO A 31 20.21 -5.95 -11.47
N ALA A 32 21.18 -5.95 -12.40
CA ALA A 32 22.56 -5.50 -12.12
C ALA A 32 22.65 -3.98 -11.98
N HIS A 33 21.72 -3.26 -12.57
CA HIS A 33 21.55 -1.83 -12.50
C HIS A 33 20.17 -1.51 -11.91
N ILE A 34 20.13 -0.68 -10.89
CA ILE A 34 18.89 -0.17 -10.31
C ILE A 34 18.65 1.22 -10.89
N GLY A 35 17.61 1.35 -11.71
CA GLY A 35 17.12 2.65 -12.15
C GLY A 35 16.37 3.36 -11.02
N VAL A 36 16.72 4.61 -10.79
CA VAL A 36 16.09 5.47 -9.79
C VAL A 36 15.56 6.72 -10.48
N LEU A 37 14.25 6.88 -10.43
CA LEU A 37 13.57 8.06 -10.95
C LEU A 37 13.63 9.18 -9.92
N THR A 38 13.98 10.40 -10.34
CA THR A 38 14.14 11.54 -9.42
C THR A 38 13.82 12.87 -10.08
N ASP A 39 13.53 13.88 -9.27
CA ASP A 39 13.46 15.30 -9.69
C ASP A 39 14.80 16.04 -9.52
N GLY A 40 15.80 15.38 -8.92
CA GLY A 40 17.13 15.93 -8.75
C GLY A 40 18.13 15.49 -9.82
N ARG A 41 19.21 16.23 -9.96
CA ARG A 41 20.36 15.82 -10.76
C ARG A 41 21.35 15.11 -9.87
N LEU A 42 21.34 13.79 -9.91
CA LEU A 42 22.24 12.94 -9.16
C LEU A 42 23.17 12.20 -10.12
N ARG A 43 24.43 11.95 -9.66
CA ARG A 43 25.38 11.13 -10.40
C ARG A 43 25.16 9.65 -10.07
N PRO A 44 25.43 8.74 -11.01
CA PRO A 44 25.39 7.32 -10.74
C PRO A 44 26.27 6.96 -9.53
N ILE A 45 25.82 5.99 -8.74
CA ILE A 45 26.55 5.49 -7.57
C ILE A 45 26.79 4.00 -7.76
N THR A 46 28.05 3.58 -7.70
CA THR A 46 28.42 2.16 -7.75
C THR A 46 28.73 1.65 -6.35
N LEU A 47 28.12 0.52 -6.00
CA LEU A 47 28.27 -0.15 -4.71
C LEU A 47 28.59 -1.63 -4.96
N GLY A 48 29.88 -1.97 -5.00
CA GLY A 48 30.30 -3.30 -5.42
C GLY A 48 29.88 -3.58 -6.88
N ASN A 49 29.13 -4.64 -7.10
CA ASN A 49 28.63 -5.02 -8.42
C ASN A 49 27.29 -4.36 -8.80
N LEU A 50 26.74 -3.50 -7.94
CA LEU A 50 25.46 -2.85 -8.14
C LEU A 50 25.68 -1.39 -8.53
N THR A 51 25.04 -0.95 -9.61
CA THR A 51 25.03 0.46 -10.03
C THR A 51 23.64 1.04 -9.88
N LEU A 52 23.56 2.22 -9.23
CA LEU A 52 22.36 3.05 -9.14
C LEU A 52 22.44 4.13 -10.23
N ASP A 53 21.55 4.08 -11.19
CA ASP A 53 21.43 5.06 -12.26
C ASP A 53 20.24 5.99 -11.99
N PHE A 54 20.48 7.31 -11.99
CA PHE A 54 19.44 8.30 -11.71
C PHE A 54 18.92 8.91 -13.01
N GLN A 55 17.60 8.88 -13.16
CA GLN A 55 16.90 9.39 -14.32
C GLN A 55 15.86 10.43 -13.92
N ALA A 56 15.79 11.53 -14.64
CA ALA A 56 14.75 12.52 -14.44
C ALA A 56 13.38 11.93 -14.81
N ALA A 57 12.38 12.16 -13.96
CA ALA A 57 11.04 11.67 -14.18
C ALA A 57 9.97 12.74 -14.05
N ALA A 58 8.86 12.53 -14.76
CA ALA A 58 7.70 13.42 -14.71
C ALA A 58 7.10 13.48 -13.28
N PRO A 59 6.55 14.63 -12.88
CA PRO A 59 5.94 14.81 -11.56
C PRO A 59 4.88 13.75 -11.20
N SER A 60 4.10 13.28 -12.19
CA SER A 60 3.10 12.23 -12.00
C SER A 60 3.69 10.89 -11.58
N ARG A 61 4.88 10.52 -12.04
CA ARG A 61 5.59 9.34 -11.59
C ARG A 61 6.19 9.52 -10.20
N LEU A 62 6.68 10.72 -9.90
CA LEU A 62 7.27 11.07 -8.61
C LEU A 62 6.20 11.33 -7.53
N TYR A 63 4.93 11.42 -7.89
CA TYR A 63 3.81 11.48 -6.94
C TYR A 63 3.86 10.32 -5.93
N TRP A 64 4.30 9.15 -6.37
CA TRP A 64 4.34 7.94 -5.57
C TRP A 64 5.57 7.81 -4.68
N ALA A 65 6.52 8.74 -4.74
CA ALA A 65 7.75 8.72 -3.95
C ALA A 65 7.44 8.66 -2.44
N GLY A 66 8.01 7.67 -1.76
CA GLY A 66 7.81 7.46 -0.32
C GLY A 66 6.39 7.01 0.09
N ARG A 67 5.51 6.71 -0.86
CA ARG A 67 4.14 6.27 -0.59
C ARG A 67 4.04 4.74 -0.57
N PRO A 68 3.07 4.17 0.17
CA PRO A 68 2.89 2.71 0.25
C PRO A 68 2.73 2.02 -1.10
N ALA A 69 2.00 2.64 -2.05
CA ALA A 69 1.76 2.06 -3.38
C ALA A 69 2.90 2.26 -4.37
N MET A 70 4.01 2.92 -4.02
CA MET A 70 5.10 3.25 -4.94
C MET A 70 5.59 2.02 -5.73
N ARG A 71 5.97 0.94 -5.04
CA ARG A 71 6.49 -0.27 -5.70
C ARG A 71 5.43 -0.93 -6.56
N PHE A 72 4.19 -0.98 -6.09
CA PHE A 72 3.08 -1.57 -6.83
C PHE A 72 2.83 -0.83 -8.15
N VAL A 73 2.78 0.50 -8.13
CA VAL A 73 2.61 1.32 -9.33
C VAL A 73 3.79 1.18 -10.30
N GLN A 74 5.03 1.19 -9.80
CA GLN A 74 6.20 1.02 -10.66
C GLN A 74 6.26 -0.37 -11.29
N ALA A 75 5.93 -1.41 -10.55
CA ALA A 75 5.82 -2.77 -11.10
C ALA A 75 4.77 -2.84 -12.22
N LEU A 76 3.62 -2.18 -12.08
CA LEU A 76 2.61 -2.10 -13.14
C LEU A 76 3.14 -1.42 -14.41
N TYR A 77 3.97 -0.38 -14.29
CA TYR A 77 4.62 0.23 -15.46
C TYR A 77 5.49 -0.78 -16.23
N TRP A 78 6.23 -1.61 -15.50
CA TRP A 78 7.07 -2.64 -16.12
C TRP A 78 6.26 -3.80 -16.69
N LEU A 79 5.17 -4.19 -16.02
CA LEU A 79 4.28 -5.27 -16.44
C LEU A 79 3.33 -4.89 -17.58
N ARG A 80 3.29 -3.64 -18.01
CA ARG A 80 2.32 -3.11 -18.96
C ARG A 80 2.07 -4.01 -20.17
N ASP A 81 3.14 -4.42 -20.82
CA ASP A 81 3.06 -5.18 -22.06
C ASP A 81 2.88 -6.69 -21.84
N MET A 82 3.10 -7.15 -20.61
CA MET A 82 2.93 -8.55 -20.20
C MET A 82 1.50 -8.86 -19.74
N LEU A 83 0.85 -7.91 -19.07
CA LEU A 83 -0.49 -8.09 -18.50
C LEU A 83 -1.58 -8.50 -19.51
N PRO A 84 -1.60 -8.00 -20.77
CA PRO A 84 -2.60 -8.41 -21.74
C PRO A 84 -2.46 -9.87 -22.20
N SER A 85 -1.24 -10.40 -22.18
CA SER A 85 -0.92 -11.77 -22.62
C SER A 85 -0.84 -12.76 -21.45
N ASP A 86 -1.08 -12.30 -20.22
CA ASP A 86 -1.02 -13.11 -19.02
C ASP A 86 -2.23 -14.07 -18.93
N ASP A 87 -1.97 -15.30 -18.56
CA ASP A 87 -2.99 -16.34 -18.27
C ASP A 87 -3.79 -16.11 -17.00
N GLY A 88 -3.59 -14.95 -16.36
CA GLY A 88 -4.18 -14.57 -15.09
C GLY A 88 -3.27 -14.84 -13.88
N SER A 89 -2.10 -15.41 -14.07
CA SER A 89 -1.15 -15.71 -12.98
C SER A 89 -0.58 -14.43 -12.34
N LEU A 90 -0.15 -13.48 -13.16
CA LEU A 90 0.32 -12.17 -12.69
C LEU A 90 -0.78 -11.39 -11.97
N ARG A 91 -2.02 -11.42 -12.51
CA ARG A 91 -3.17 -10.78 -11.86
C ARG A 91 -3.45 -11.37 -10.49
N LYS A 92 -3.41 -12.70 -10.33
CA LYS A 92 -3.57 -13.37 -9.03
C LYS A 92 -2.48 -12.95 -8.05
N ARG A 93 -1.22 -12.86 -8.48
CA ARG A 93 -0.11 -12.38 -7.65
C ARG A 93 -0.29 -10.93 -7.23
N LEU A 94 -0.69 -10.04 -8.13
CA LEU A 94 -1.01 -8.65 -7.82
C LEU A 94 -2.15 -8.53 -6.79
N VAL A 95 -3.21 -9.31 -6.96
CA VAL A 95 -4.32 -9.38 -5.98
C VAL A 95 -3.83 -9.90 -4.62
N SER A 96 -2.95 -10.91 -4.60
CA SER A 96 -2.36 -11.44 -3.37
C SER A 96 -1.58 -10.35 -2.61
N ILE A 97 -0.81 -9.51 -3.31
CA ILE A 97 -0.10 -8.37 -2.70
C ILE A 97 -1.09 -7.38 -2.07
N LEU A 98 -2.20 -7.09 -2.76
CA LEU A 98 -3.24 -6.20 -2.23
C LEU A 98 -4.01 -6.80 -1.04
N ARG A 99 -3.98 -8.13 -0.87
CA ARG A 99 -4.57 -8.85 0.27
C ARG A 99 -3.58 -9.13 1.39
N ASP A 100 -2.34 -8.71 1.24
CA ASP A 100 -1.33 -8.89 2.28
C ASP A 100 -1.81 -8.27 3.60
N PRO A 101 -1.77 -9.02 4.74
CA PRO A 101 -2.32 -8.55 6.00
C PRO A 101 -1.56 -7.36 6.59
N ASP A 102 -0.28 -7.23 6.28
CA ASP A 102 0.58 -6.20 6.87
C ASP A 102 0.59 -4.91 6.05
N HIS A 103 0.60 -5.02 4.73
CA HIS A 103 0.83 -3.89 3.82
C HIS A 103 -0.30 -3.66 2.82
N GLY A 104 -1.10 -4.68 2.53
CA GLY A 104 -2.10 -4.64 1.46
C GLY A 104 -3.12 -3.52 1.61
N GLN A 105 -3.63 -3.30 2.82
CA GLN A 105 -4.61 -2.23 3.08
C GLN A 105 -4.02 -0.84 2.82
N ALA A 106 -2.79 -0.59 3.28
CA ALA A 106 -2.12 0.69 3.05
C ALA A 106 -1.89 0.96 1.56
N ILE A 107 -1.52 -0.07 0.79
CA ILE A 107 -1.37 0.02 -0.67
C ILE A 107 -2.73 0.32 -1.33
N GLN A 108 -3.80 -0.37 -0.95
CA GLN A 108 -5.13 -0.15 -1.49
C GLN A 108 -5.64 1.27 -1.24
N ASP A 109 -5.50 1.77 -0.02
CA ASP A 109 -5.96 3.12 0.35
C ASP A 109 -5.16 4.20 -0.37
N ASP A 110 -3.87 3.97 -0.53
CA ASP A 110 -2.99 4.85 -1.28
C ASP A 110 -3.33 4.88 -2.77
N LEU A 111 -3.62 3.72 -3.39
CA LEU A 111 -4.08 3.63 -4.78
C LEU A 111 -5.42 4.36 -4.99
N ARG A 112 -6.36 4.23 -4.06
CA ARG A 112 -7.65 4.95 -4.13
C ARG A 112 -7.46 6.46 -4.06
N SER A 113 -6.63 6.93 -3.15
CA SER A 113 -6.37 8.36 -2.97
C SER A 113 -5.59 8.97 -4.13
N GLY A 114 -4.70 8.20 -4.75
CA GLY A 114 -3.83 8.65 -5.84
C GLY A 114 -4.28 8.29 -7.25
N VAL A 115 -5.51 7.82 -7.44
CA VAL A 115 -6.01 7.33 -8.74
C VAL A 115 -5.88 8.36 -9.87
N SER A 116 -6.00 9.64 -9.57
CA SER A 116 -5.85 10.74 -10.54
C SER A 116 -4.41 10.89 -11.08
N ALA A 117 -3.41 10.46 -10.31
CA ALA A 117 -2.02 10.49 -10.73
C ALA A 117 -1.63 9.29 -11.62
N LEU A 118 -2.50 8.29 -11.74
CA LEU A 118 -2.27 7.14 -12.61
C LEU A 118 -2.64 7.46 -14.07
N PRO A 119 -1.89 6.94 -15.05
CA PRO A 119 -2.30 7.00 -16.46
C PRO A 119 -3.59 6.21 -16.70
N GLU A 120 -4.35 6.58 -17.72
CA GLU A 120 -5.68 6.02 -18.00
C GLU A 120 -5.69 4.48 -18.07
N TRP A 121 -4.75 3.90 -18.82
CA TRP A 121 -4.64 2.45 -18.96
C TRP A 121 -4.45 1.75 -17.61
N MET A 122 -3.71 2.37 -16.68
CA MET A 122 -3.43 1.81 -15.36
C MET A 122 -4.63 1.95 -14.42
N ARG A 123 -5.42 3.02 -14.54
CA ARG A 123 -6.64 3.21 -13.74
C ARG A 123 -7.63 2.08 -13.91
N VAL A 124 -7.80 1.59 -15.15
CA VAL A 124 -8.68 0.45 -15.45
C VAL A 124 -8.20 -0.80 -14.74
N ILE A 125 -6.90 -1.11 -14.86
CA ILE A 125 -6.28 -2.28 -14.24
C ILE A 125 -6.36 -2.21 -12.70
N VAL A 126 -6.00 -1.08 -12.13
CA VAL A 126 -6.00 -0.88 -10.66
C VAL A 126 -7.42 -1.01 -10.10
N ARG A 127 -8.43 -0.46 -10.79
CA ARG A 127 -9.83 -0.60 -10.36
C ARG A 127 -10.28 -2.06 -10.33
N ASP A 128 -9.95 -2.82 -11.36
CA ASP A 128 -10.24 -4.25 -11.45
C ASP A 128 -9.53 -5.04 -10.34
N LEU A 129 -8.23 -4.82 -10.12
CA LEU A 129 -7.46 -5.47 -9.06
C LEU A 129 -8.00 -5.16 -7.67
N LEU A 130 -8.36 -3.90 -7.39
CA LEU A 130 -8.97 -3.51 -6.12
C LEU A 130 -10.32 -4.17 -5.89
N GLN A 131 -11.14 -4.30 -6.94
CA GLN A 131 -12.41 -5.00 -6.87
C GLN A 131 -12.21 -6.48 -6.55
N GLN A 132 -11.28 -7.15 -7.21
CA GLN A 132 -10.94 -8.54 -6.96
C GLN A 132 -10.35 -8.75 -5.56
N ALA A 133 -9.52 -7.82 -5.08
CA ALA A 133 -8.97 -7.88 -3.73
C ALA A 133 -10.06 -7.84 -2.66
N ASN A 134 -11.08 -7.02 -2.86
CA ASN A 134 -12.21 -6.88 -1.93
C ASN A 134 -13.23 -8.02 -2.03
N ALA A 135 -13.45 -8.61 -3.19
CA ALA A 135 -14.42 -9.69 -3.40
C ALA A 135 -14.11 -10.98 -2.61
N GLY A 136 -12.88 -11.15 -2.14
CA GLY A 136 -12.47 -12.30 -1.32
C GLY A 136 -12.27 -11.97 0.16
N ALA A 137 -12.49 -10.73 0.59
CA ALA A 137 -12.45 -10.36 1.99
C ALA A 137 -13.78 -10.74 2.66
N PRO A 138 -13.80 -11.39 3.84
CA PRO A 138 -15.02 -11.48 4.62
C PRO A 138 -15.49 -10.05 4.92
N PRO A 139 -16.83 -9.81 4.99
CA PRO A 139 -17.36 -8.48 5.27
C PRO A 139 -16.67 -7.98 6.54
N SER A 140 -15.99 -6.84 6.41
CA SER A 140 -15.34 -6.17 7.53
C SER A 140 -16.40 -6.04 8.62
N ALA A 141 -16.14 -6.63 9.79
CA ALA A 141 -16.97 -6.43 10.96
C ALA A 141 -17.00 -4.92 11.19
N GLU A 142 -18.11 -4.34 10.78
CA GLU A 142 -18.48 -2.97 11.10
C GLU A 142 -18.23 -2.82 12.60
N LYS A 143 -17.35 -1.91 12.97
CA LYS A 143 -17.06 -1.61 14.36
C LYS A 143 -18.38 -1.30 15.04
N ALA A 144 -18.94 -2.31 15.70
CA ALA A 144 -20.10 -2.15 16.56
C ALA A 144 -19.75 -1.05 17.57
N LYS A 145 -20.40 0.10 17.44
CA LYS A 145 -20.39 1.13 18.48
C LYS A 145 -20.77 0.45 19.78
N PRO A 146 -20.03 0.61 20.87
CA PRO A 146 -20.48 0.11 22.15
C PRO A 146 -21.77 0.85 22.49
N SER A 147 -22.87 0.11 22.48
CA SER A 147 -24.16 0.58 23.01
C SER A 147 -23.93 0.96 24.46
N ARG A 148 -24.09 2.26 24.77
CA ARG A 148 -24.17 2.75 26.14
C ARG A 148 -25.35 2.08 26.80
N ARG A 149 -25.09 1.01 27.57
CA ARG A 149 -26.05 0.47 28.51
C ARG A 149 -26.26 1.53 29.60
N ALA A 150 -27.46 2.03 29.70
CA ALA A 150 -27.90 2.87 30.80
C ALA A 150 -27.76 2.09 32.14
N PRO A 151 -27.36 2.73 33.24
CA PRO A 151 -27.31 2.07 34.51
C PRO A 151 -28.74 1.82 35.00
N ALA A 152 -29.05 0.55 35.28
CA ALA A 152 -30.28 0.18 35.93
C ALA A 152 -30.31 0.79 37.33
N SER A 153 -31.39 1.50 37.65
CA SER A 153 -31.70 2.03 38.96
C SER A 153 -31.72 0.93 40.01
N ALA A 154 -30.83 1.01 40.98
CA ALA A 154 -30.91 0.19 42.17
C ALA A 154 -32.06 0.71 43.06
N HIS A 155 -33.11 -0.10 43.17
CA HIS A 155 -34.12 0.11 44.19
C HIS A 155 -33.55 -0.23 45.57
N ILE A 156 -33.39 0.78 46.40
CA ILE A 156 -33.11 0.63 47.81
C ILE A 156 -34.41 0.32 48.52
N ILE A 157 -34.56 -0.94 48.96
CA ILE A 157 -35.63 -1.35 49.85
C ILE A 157 -35.13 -1.02 51.27
N LYS A 158 -35.68 0.04 51.84
CA LYS A 158 -35.62 0.31 53.27
C LYS A 158 -36.50 -0.70 54.00
N LYS A 159 -35.93 -1.65 54.72
CA LYS A 159 -36.67 -2.43 55.68
C LYS A 159 -36.40 -1.89 57.10
N ALA A 160 -37.37 -1.15 57.56
CA ALA A 160 -37.48 -0.83 58.97
C ALA A 160 -38.07 -2.02 59.72
N THR A 161 -37.45 -2.45 60.78
CA THR A 161 -38.07 -3.19 61.83
C THR A 161 -37.58 -2.66 63.14
N GLY A 162 -38.51 -1.98 63.76
CA GLY A 162 -38.40 -1.64 65.17
C GLY A 162 -38.87 -2.77 66.02
N SER A 163 -38.78 -2.53 67.24
CA SER A 163 -39.40 -3.23 68.38
C SER A 163 -38.39 -3.91 69.27
N SER A 164 -38.20 -3.48 70.41
CA SER A 164 -38.98 -3.38 71.61
C SER A 164 -38.45 -4.26 72.72
N SER A 165 -38.28 -3.64 73.83
CA SER A 165 -38.52 -4.19 75.20
C SER A 165 -37.54 -5.16 75.83
N ARG A 166 -36.88 -4.85 76.77
CA ARG A 166 -36.96 -4.72 78.20
C ARG A 166 -35.58 -4.62 78.82
#